data_f2ee067bdc3dc2f7812306eb5bfccc27
#
_entry.id   f2ee067bdc3dc2f7812306eb5bfccc27
#
_cell.length_a   1.000
_cell.length_b   1.000
_cell.length_c   1.000
_cell.angle_alpha   90.00
_cell.angle_beta   90.00
_cell.angle_gamma   90.00
#
_symmetry.space_group_name_H-M   'P 1'
#
loop_
_entity.id
_entity.type
_entity.pdbx_description
1 polymer ?
#
loop_
_entity_poly.entity_id
_entity_poly.type
_entity_poly.pdbx_seq_one_letter_code
_entity_poly.pdbx_strand_id
1 'polypeptide(L)'
;MGGNNRANSPKIIVFAQFRDTVTIIAKRLNLIQGVNAKVFVGQAGDTGLNQKQQREIIEQFSEGEINILCATSIGEEGLDIPEVNAVIFYEPVSSAIRKIQRAGRTARLMPGKLIILVTKKTIDEAHYWAAFHREKKMYSAIDSVKEELKNKGELKFERQNKL
;
A
#
# COMPACT_ATOMS: atom_id res chain seq x y z
N MET A 1 -35.64 -2.72 -11.62
CA MET A 1 -35.16 -1.77 -10.60
C MET A 1 -33.92 -2.39 -9.94
N GLY A 2 -32.75 -2.14 -10.49
CA GLY A 2 -31.47 -2.60 -9.93
C GLY A 2 -30.94 -1.55 -8.96
N GLY A 3 -31.19 -1.71 -7.68
CA GLY A 3 -30.60 -0.88 -6.65
C GLY A 3 -29.08 -1.04 -6.71
N ASN A 4 -28.41 0.02 -7.09
CA ASN A 4 -26.96 0.10 -7.21
C ASN A 4 -26.32 -0.01 -5.83
N ASN A 5 -25.94 -1.21 -5.42
CA ASN A 5 -25.26 -1.49 -4.15
C ASN A 5 -23.77 -1.07 -4.24
N ARG A 6 -23.51 0.18 -4.72
CA ARG A 6 -22.15 0.72 -4.90
C ARG A 6 -21.41 0.91 -3.57
N ALA A 7 -22.13 1.18 -2.50
CA ALA A 7 -21.58 1.40 -1.17
C ALA A 7 -20.90 0.15 -0.57
N ASN A 8 -21.16 -1.05 -1.10
CA ASN A 8 -20.63 -2.31 -0.57
C ASN A 8 -19.61 -3.01 -1.50
N SER A 9 -19.15 -2.32 -2.55
CA SER A 9 -18.10 -2.86 -3.42
C SER A 9 -16.77 -2.85 -2.69
N PRO A 10 -15.97 -3.94 -2.75
CA PRO A 10 -14.66 -3.96 -2.09
C PRO A 10 -13.72 -2.91 -2.67
N LYS A 11 -13.11 -2.12 -1.80
CA LYS A 11 -12.10 -1.12 -2.16
C LYS A 11 -10.73 -1.78 -2.18
N ILE A 12 -10.04 -1.67 -3.30
CA ILE A 12 -8.75 -2.33 -3.53
C ILE A 12 -7.74 -1.31 -4.05
N ILE A 13 -6.50 -1.40 -3.58
CA ILE A 13 -5.39 -0.66 -4.17
C ILE A 13 -4.42 -1.66 -4.81
N VAL A 14 -4.06 -1.41 -6.07
CA VAL A 14 -3.05 -2.17 -6.80
C VAL A 14 -1.84 -1.30 -7.00
N PHE A 15 -0.68 -1.74 -6.49
CA PHE A 15 0.59 -1.05 -6.68
C PHE A 15 1.44 -1.70 -7.73
N ALA A 16 2.04 -0.88 -8.62
CA ALA A 16 3.09 -1.28 -9.52
C ALA A 16 4.20 -0.20 -9.54
N GLN A 17 5.40 -0.57 -9.94
CA GLN A 17 6.55 0.32 -9.92
C GLN A 17 6.47 1.40 -11.00
N PHE A 18 5.97 1.04 -12.18
CA PHE A 18 5.96 1.91 -13.35
C PHE A 18 4.56 2.40 -13.72
N ARG A 19 4.47 3.64 -14.19
CA ARG A 19 3.20 4.26 -14.63
C ARG A 19 2.54 3.52 -15.78
N ASP A 20 3.34 3.06 -16.75
CA ASP A 20 2.81 2.31 -17.90
C ASP A 20 2.17 1.01 -17.44
N THR A 21 2.81 0.31 -16.50
CA THR A 21 2.25 -0.90 -15.87
C THR A 21 0.92 -0.61 -15.18
N VAL A 22 0.87 0.45 -14.35
CA VAL A 22 -0.35 0.90 -13.68
C VAL A 22 -1.47 1.19 -14.67
N THR A 23 -1.14 1.88 -15.77
CA THR A 23 -2.10 2.24 -16.82
C THR A 23 -2.65 0.99 -17.53
N ILE A 24 -1.78 0.03 -17.84
CA ILE A 24 -2.18 -1.23 -18.48
C ILE A 24 -3.06 -2.04 -17.53
N ILE A 25 -2.70 -2.14 -16.25
CA ILE A 25 -3.49 -2.84 -15.22
C ILE A 25 -4.88 -2.23 -15.14
N ALA A 26 -4.99 -0.90 -15.00
CA ALA A 26 -6.28 -0.22 -14.92
C ALA A 26 -7.16 -0.48 -16.16
N LYS A 27 -6.57 -0.39 -17.36
CA LYS A 27 -7.28 -0.70 -18.62
C LYS A 27 -7.80 -2.14 -18.63
N ARG A 28 -6.99 -3.11 -18.22
CA ARG A 28 -7.38 -4.52 -18.20
C ARG A 28 -8.44 -4.82 -17.16
N LEU A 29 -8.33 -4.24 -15.97
CA LEU A 29 -9.31 -4.40 -14.90
C LEU A 29 -10.68 -3.84 -15.29
N ASN A 30 -10.72 -2.72 -16.00
CA ASN A 30 -11.97 -2.12 -16.47
C ASN A 30 -12.74 -2.95 -17.54
N LEU A 31 -12.13 -4.03 -18.06
CA LEU A 31 -12.84 -5.00 -18.91
C LEU A 31 -13.68 -5.98 -18.08
N ILE A 32 -13.49 -6.01 -16.76
CA ILE A 32 -14.23 -6.89 -15.86
C ILE A 32 -15.51 -6.19 -15.41
N GLN A 33 -16.63 -6.86 -15.57
CA GLN A 33 -17.93 -6.30 -15.15
C GLN A 33 -17.94 -5.97 -13.63
N GLY A 34 -18.39 -4.77 -13.29
CA GLY A 34 -18.46 -4.29 -11.90
C GLY A 34 -17.14 -3.68 -11.38
N VAL A 35 -16.08 -3.70 -12.18
CA VAL A 35 -14.82 -3.02 -11.85
C VAL A 35 -14.83 -1.61 -12.43
N ASN A 36 -14.51 -0.63 -11.58
CA ASN A 36 -14.18 0.75 -11.96
C ASN A 36 -12.80 1.07 -11.39
N ALA A 37 -11.76 0.82 -12.21
CA ALA A 37 -10.37 1.04 -11.84
C ALA A 37 -9.88 2.40 -12.36
N LYS A 38 -9.19 3.17 -11.51
CA LYS A 38 -8.62 4.47 -11.85
C LYS A 38 -7.11 4.49 -11.59
N VAL A 39 -6.37 5.13 -12.50
CA VAL A 39 -4.94 5.38 -12.33
C VAL A 39 -4.74 6.48 -11.30
N PHE A 40 -3.85 6.25 -10.33
CA PHE A 40 -3.50 7.20 -9.28
C PHE A 40 -1.98 7.33 -9.19
N VAL A 41 -1.45 8.45 -9.68
CA VAL A 41 -0.01 8.70 -9.81
C VAL A 41 0.34 10.09 -9.29
N GLY A 42 1.63 10.29 -8.94
CA GLY A 42 2.12 11.59 -8.50
C GLY A 42 2.13 12.65 -9.61
N GLN A 43 2.44 13.90 -9.24
CA GLN A 43 2.36 15.07 -10.11
C GLN A 43 3.43 15.13 -11.20
N ALA A 44 4.54 14.41 -11.07
CA ALA A 44 5.66 14.48 -11.99
C ALA A 44 5.32 13.96 -13.40
N GLY A 45 5.77 14.65 -14.45
CA GLY A 45 5.64 14.27 -15.86
C GLY A 45 4.27 14.60 -16.49
N ASP A 46 4.16 14.44 -17.80
CA ASP A 46 3.02 14.85 -18.63
C ASP A 46 1.69 14.12 -18.27
N THR A 47 1.80 12.94 -17.68
CA THR A 47 0.64 12.14 -17.23
C THR A 47 0.41 12.24 -15.72
N GLY A 48 1.09 13.17 -15.03
CA GLY A 48 0.94 13.39 -13.60
C GLY A 48 -0.42 13.95 -13.22
N LEU A 49 -0.94 13.56 -12.08
CA LEU A 49 -2.18 14.13 -11.51
C LEU A 49 -1.83 15.30 -10.60
N ASN A 50 -2.46 16.45 -10.82
CA ASN A 50 -2.32 17.56 -9.87
C ASN A 50 -3.08 17.27 -8.56
N GLN A 51 -2.84 18.07 -7.52
CA GLN A 51 -3.43 17.83 -6.19
C GLN A 51 -4.96 17.83 -6.22
N LYS A 52 -5.57 18.68 -7.06
CA LYS A 52 -7.03 18.72 -7.19
C LYS A 52 -7.57 17.40 -7.76
N GLN A 53 -6.97 16.93 -8.85
CA GLN A 53 -7.34 15.65 -9.47
C GLN A 53 -7.12 14.46 -8.52
N GLN A 54 -6.04 14.47 -7.73
CA GLN A 54 -5.79 13.43 -6.74
C GLN A 54 -6.89 13.41 -5.66
N ARG A 55 -7.31 14.58 -5.15
CA ARG A 55 -8.40 14.68 -4.16
C ARG A 55 -9.72 14.18 -4.73
N GLU A 56 -10.08 14.61 -5.93
CA GLU A 56 -11.31 14.15 -6.62
C GLU A 56 -11.35 12.63 -6.79
N ILE A 57 -10.21 12.01 -7.15
CA ILE A 57 -10.11 10.55 -7.29
C ILE A 57 -10.28 9.86 -5.93
N ILE A 58 -9.68 10.39 -4.87
CA ILE A 58 -9.81 9.83 -3.52
C ILE A 58 -11.25 9.96 -3.02
N GLU A 59 -11.92 11.07 -3.29
CA GLU A 59 -13.33 11.27 -2.95
C GLU A 59 -14.23 10.25 -3.66
N GLN A 60 -14.11 10.11 -4.99
CA GLN A 60 -14.82 9.10 -5.77
C GLN A 60 -14.54 7.67 -5.28
N PHE A 61 -13.30 7.39 -4.84
CA PHE A 61 -12.93 6.11 -4.26
C PHE A 61 -13.57 5.91 -2.87
N SER A 62 -13.64 6.96 -2.06
CA SER A 62 -14.30 6.94 -0.76
C SER A 62 -15.80 6.70 -0.88
N GLU A 63 -16.44 7.27 -1.89
CA GLU A 63 -17.86 7.12 -2.18
C GLU A 63 -18.21 5.80 -2.87
N GLY A 64 -17.19 5.06 -3.34
CA GLY A 64 -17.37 3.76 -4.01
C GLY A 64 -17.74 3.88 -5.50
N GLU A 65 -17.64 5.07 -6.09
CA GLU A 65 -17.73 5.23 -7.54
C GLU A 65 -16.57 4.55 -8.24
N ILE A 66 -15.36 4.70 -7.68
CA ILE A 66 -14.16 3.95 -8.01
C ILE A 66 -13.99 2.86 -6.96
N ASN A 67 -13.77 1.62 -7.38
CA ASN A 67 -13.54 0.51 -6.46
C ASN A 67 -12.11 -0.04 -6.51
N ILE A 68 -11.33 0.32 -7.51
CA ILE A 68 -9.90 -0.05 -7.60
C ILE A 68 -9.06 1.18 -7.91
N LEU A 69 -8.04 1.46 -7.08
CA LEU A 69 -6.98 2.41 -7.40
C LEU A 69 -5.73 1.67 -7.88
N CYS A 70 -5.25 2.02 -9.07
CA CYS A 70 -3.98 1.52 -9.59
C CYS A 70 -2.92 2.62 -9.43
N ALA A 71 -1.92 2.41 -8.56
CA ALA A 71 -0.99 3.45 -8.12
C ALA A 71 0.49 3.04 -8.24
N THR A 72 1.37 4.02 -8.45
CA THR A 72 2.83 3.79 -8.46
C THR A 72 3.48 3.98 -7.09
N SER A 73 2.87 4.77 -6.22
CA SER A 73 3.31 4.98 -4.85
C SER A 73 2.10 5.26 -3.97
N ILE A 74 2.26 5.00 -2.68
CA ILE A 74 1.29 5.45 -1.69
C ILE A 74 1.47 6.96 -1.61
N GLY A 75 0.46 7.67 -1.98
CA GLY A 75 0.32 9.10 -2.05
C GLY A 75 1.37 9.96 -1.37
N GLU A 76 1.67 11.07 -1.99
CA GLU A 76 2.45 12.12 -1.38
C GLU A 76 1.86 12.46 0.00
N GLU A 77 2.71 12.82 0.94
CA GLU A 77 2.33 13.18 2.30
C GLU A 77 1.11 14.13 2.31
N GLY A 78 0.03 13.70 2.94
CA GLY A 78 -1.17 14.53 3.13
C GLY A 78 -2.45 14.09 2.44
N LEU A 79 -2.46 12.99 1.67
CA LEU A 79 -3.69 12.40 1.15
C LEU A 79 -4.25 11.38 2.15
N ASP A 80 -5.44 11.63 2.63
CA ASP A 80 -6.17 10.71 3.51
C ASP A 80 -6.83 9.62 2.64
N ILE A 81 -6.12 8.50 2.46
CA ILE A 81 -6.65 7.34 1.73
C ILE A 81 -7.62 6.61 2.65
N PRO A 82 -8.86 6.35 2.20
CA PRO A 82 -9.84 5.64 3.02
C PRO A 82 -9.41 4.21 3.29
N GLU A 83 -10.04 3.60 4.30
CA GLU A 83 -9.86 2.18 4.61
C GLU A 83 -10.17 1.29 3.40
N VAL A 84 -9.31 0.29 3.14
CA VAL A 84 -9.40 -0.58 1.98
C VAL A 84 -9.49 -2.05 2.38
N ASN A 85 -10.23 -2.84 1.60
CA ASN A 85 -10.38 -4.27 1.83
C ASN A 85 -9.12 -5.07 1.46
N ALA A 86 -8.38 -4.62 0.44
CA ALA A 86 -7.15 -5.27 0.04
C ALA A 86 -6.15 -4.30 -0.57
N VAL A 87 -4.88 -4.64 -0.40
CA VAL A 87 -3.76 -4.03 -1.13
C VAL A 87 -3.02 -5.13 -1.88
N ILE A 88 -2.81 -4.92 -3.17
CA ILE A 88 -2.13 -5.85 -4.07
C ILE A 88 -0.87 -5.19 -4.60
N PHE A 89 0.27 -5.82 -4.42
CA PHE A 89 1.51 -5.46 -5.11
C PHE A 89 1.66 -6.31 -6.36
N TYR A 90 1.64 -5.68 -7.52
CA TYR A 90 1.83 -6.36 -8.82
C TYR A 90 3.25 -6.90 -8.99
N GLU A 91 4.22 -6.22 -8.38
CA GLU A 91 5.60 -6.67 -8.21
C GLU A 91 6.10 -6.33 -6.80
N PRO A 92 7.10 -7.03 -6.26
CA PRO A 92 7.59 -6.81 -4.89
C PRO A 92 8.38 -5.50 -4.77
N VAL A 93 7.69 -4.40 -4.44
CA VAL A 93 8.29 -3.09 -4.14
C VAL A 93 8.55 -2.99 -2.64
N SER A 94 9.74 -3.34 -2.20
CA SER A 94 10.10 -3.43 -0.79
C SER A 94 9.90 -2.13 0.00
N SER A 95 10.10 -0.97 -0.62
CA SER A 95 9.87 0.34 0.02
C SER A 95 8.38 0.62 0.25
N ALA A 96 7.52 0.28 -0.72
CA ALA A 96 6.08 0.48 -0.62
C ALA A 96 5.44 -0.52 0.36
N ILE A 97 5.89 -1.77 0.35
CA ILE A 97 5.46 -2.80 1.33
C ILE A 97 5.76 -2.32 2.76
N ARG A 98 6.98 -1.82 3.01
CA ARG A 98 7.36 -1.27 4.33
C ARG A 98 6.52 -0.05 4.74
N LYS A 99 6.18 0.84 3.80
CA LYS A 99 5.30 1.97 4.10
C LYS A 99 3.92 1.52 4.56
N ILE A 100 3.32 0.53 3.88
CA ILE A 100 2.02 -0.03 4.28
C ILE A 100 2.09 -0.74 5.62
N GLN A 101 3.11 -1.54 5.87
CA GLN A 101 3.29 -2.22 7.16
C GLN A 101 3.47 -1.23 8.32
N ARG A 102 4.17 -0.11 8.09
CA ARG A 102 4.29 0.98 9.08
C ARG A 102 2.98 1.74 9.26
N ALA A 103 2.28 2.05 8.18
CA ALA A 103 0.98 2.74 8.24
C ALA A 103 -0.08 1.88 8.94
N GLY A 104 -0.07 0.56 8.75
CA GLY A 104 -0.94 -0.36 9.46
C GLY A 104 -0.77 -0.38 10.98
N ARG A 105 0.37 0.09 11.51
CA ARG A 105 0.57 0.28 12.95
C ARG A 105 -0.08 1.56 13.49
N THR A 106 -0.48 2.49 12.63
CA THR A 106 -1.10 3.79 12.98
C THR A 106 -2.59 3.84 12.67
N ALA A 107 -3.28 2.71 12.53
CA ALA A 107 -4.74 2.56 12.37
C ALA A 107 -5.38 3.22 11.12
N ARG A 108 -4.62 3.90 10.25
CA ARG A 108 -5.18 4.63 9.10
C ARG A 108 -5.14 3.88 7.76
N LEU A 109 -4.38 2.80 7.67
CA LEU A 109 -4.29 1.94 6.48
C LEU A 109 -4.10 0.48 6.93
N MET A 110 -5.13 -0.09 7.56
CA MET A 110 -5.19 -1.54 7.78
C MET A 110 -5.92 -2.17 6.58
N PRO A 111 -5.19 -2.61 5.54
CA PRO A 111 -5.86 -3.42 4.51
C PRO A 111 -6.32 -4.71 5.18
N GLY A 112 -7.57 -5.09 4.96
CA GLY A 112 -8.06 -6.40 5.40
C GLY A 112 -7.20 -7.53 4.84
N LYS A 113 -6.57 -7.32 3.67
CA LYS A 113 -5.71 -8.30 3.00
C LYS A 113 -4.55 -7.63 2.28
N LEU A 114 -3.33 -8.14 2.49
CA LEU A 114 -2.13 -7.77 1.74
C LEU A 114 -1.71 -8.92 0.83
N ILE A 115 -1.60 -8.65 -0.48
CA ILE A 115 -1.23 -9.63 -1.50
C ILE A 115 0.00 -9.10 -2.22
N ILE A 116 1.03 -9.93 -2.37
CA ILE A 116 2.23 -9.60 -3.12
C ILE A 116 2.37 -10.65 -4.22
N LEU A 117 2.33 -10.22 -5.49
CA LEU A 117 2.59 -11.09 -6.62
C LEU A 117 4.10 -11.19 -6.83
N VAL A 118 4.60 -12.40 -6.98
CA VAL A 118 6.02 -12.67 -7.22
C VAL A 118 6.13 -13.63 -8.39
N THR A 119 6.77 -13.19 -9.46
CA THR A 119 7.03 -14.05 -10.61
C THR A 119 8.21 -14.96 -10.31
N LYS A 120 7.96 -16.28 -10.25
CA LYS A 120 9.01 -17.29 -9.98
C LYS A 120 10.07 -17.30 -11.08
N LYS A 121 11.31 -17.57 -10.70
CA LYS A 121 12.49 -17.64 -11.59
C LYS A 121 12.77 -16.32 -12.34
N THR A 122 12.42 -15.19 -11.75
CA THR A 122 12.72 -13.85 -12.26
C THR A 122 13.47 -13.04 -11.21
N ILE A 123 13.88 -11.83 -11.61
CA ILE A 123 14.51 -10.85 -10.72
C ILE A 123 13.59 -10.45 -9.55
N ASP A 124 12.27 -10.53 -9.73
CA ASP A 124 11.28 -10.23 -8.69
C ASP A 124 11.42 -11.16 -7.49
N GLU A 125 11.62 -12.46 -7.76
CA GLU A 125 11.83 -13.45 -6.71
C GLU A 125 13.12 -13.16 -5.93
N ALA A 126 14.20 -12.84 -6.63
CA ALA A 126 15.47 -12.47 -6.00
C ALA A 126 15.34 -11.19 -5.15
N HIS A 127 14.67 -10.16 -5.67
CA HIS A 127 14.41 -8.91 -4.95
C HIS A 127 13.52 -9.11 -3.73
N TYR A 128 12.49 -9.93 -3.83
CA TYR A 128 11.61 -10.26 -2.72
C TYR A 128 12.37 -10.92 -1.57
N TRP A 129 13.13 -11.96 -1.86
CA TRP A 129 13.90 -12.67 -0.85
C TRP A 129 15.03 -11.82 -0.27
N ALA A 130 15.72 -11.02 -1.09
CA ALA A 130 16.74 -10.09 -0.61
C ALA A 130 16.16 -9.01 0.33
N ALA A 131 14.96 -8.51 0.04
CA ALA A 131 14.25 -7.57 0.90
C ALA A 131 13.84 -8.23 2.22
N PHE A 132 13.28 -9.43 2.17
CA PHE A 132 12.86 -10.21 3.33
C PHE A 132 14.03 -10.53 4.27
N HIS A 133 15.16 -10.97 3.72
CA HIS A 133 16.35 -11.26 4.52
C HIS A 133 16.97 -10.02 5.16
N ARG A 134 16.96 -8.87 4.44
CA ARG A 134 17.44 -7.59 5.01
C ARG A 134 16.56 -7.14 6.17
N GLU A 135 15.25 -7.27 6.04
CA GLU A 135 14.31 -6.92 7.09
C GLU A 135 14.51 -7.79 8.34
N LYS A 136 14.64 -9.11 8.16
CA LYS A 136 14.92 -10.04 9.26
C LYS A 136 16.21 -9.71 9.98
N LYS A 137 17.29 -9.40 9.25
CA LYS A 137 18.58 -8.99 9.85
C LYS A 137 18.45 -7.69 10.62
N MET A 138 17.69 -6.72 10.12
CA MET A 138 17.46 -5.44 10.81
C MET A 138 16.73 -5.64 12.13
N TYR A 139 15.69 -6.46 12.18
CA TYR A 139 14.97 -6.76 13.42
C TYR A 139 15.88 -7.47 14.44
N SER A 140 16.66 -8.45 13.98
CA SER A 140 17.63 -9.14 14.85
C SER A 140 18.68 -8.18 15.41
N ALA A 141 19.20 -7.25 14.62
CA ALA A 141 20.14 -6.23 15.09
C ALA A 141 19.51 -5.27 16.13
N ILE A 142 18.25 -4.84 15.88
CA ILE A 142 17.52 -3.98 16.82
C ILE A 142 17.26 -4.71 18.15
N ASP A 143 16.92 -5.99 18.11
CA ASP A 143 16.69 -6.77 19.32
C ASP A 143 17.99 -6.96 20.10
N SER A 144 19.12 -7.21 19.44
CA SER A 144 20.44 -7.29 20.06
C SER A 144 20.82 -5.97 20.74
N VAL A 145 20.63 -4.83 20.08
CA VAL A 145 20.89 -3.50 20.66
C VAL A 145 19.97 -3.22 21.85
N LYS A 146 18.70 -3.61 21.79
CA LYS A 146 17.76 -3.48 22.92
C LYS A 146 18.19 -4.31 24.12
N GLU A 147 18.70 -5.52 23.91
CA GLU A 147 19.23 -6.36 24.99
C GLU A 147 20.51 -5.78 25.60
N GLU A 148 21.42 -5.27 24.76
CA GLU A 148 22.64 -4.59 25.26
C GLU A 148 22.30 -3.35 26.11
N LEU A 149 21.35 -2.52 25.66
CA LEU A 149 20.91 -1.33 26.40
C LEU A 149 20.19 -1.68 27.71
N LYS A 150 19.42 -2.77 27.72
CA LYS A 150 18.82 -3.29 28.96
C LYS A 150 19.88 -3.74 29.95
N ASN A 151 20.89 -4.46 29.48
CA ASN A 151 21.97 -4.98 30.30
C ASN A 151 22.88 -3.88 30.87
N LYS A 152 23.01 -2.75 30.14
CA LYS A 152 23.74 -1.55 30.59
C LYS A 152 22.92 -0.63 31.50
N GLY A 153 21.66 -0.94 31.80
CA GLY A 153 20.79 -0.13 32.65
C GLY A 153 20.38 1.22 32.07
N GLU A 154 20.62 1.47 30.78
CA GLU A 154 20.37 2.74 30.10
C GLU A 154 18.93 2.90 29.59
N LEU A 155 18.10 1.83 29.59
CA LEU A 155 16.69 1.86 29.20
C LEU A 155 15.80 1.47 30.38
N LYS A 156 15.17 2.47 31.03
CA LYS A 156 13.99 2.25 31.86
C LYS A 156 12.77 2.28 30.95
N PHE A 157 12.16 1.11 30.68
CA PHE A 157 10.85 1.06 30.04
C PHE A 157 9.78 1.40 31.09
N GLU A 158 9.23 2.62 31.04
CA GLU A 158 7.94 2.88 31.66
C GLU A 158 6.88 2.05 30.92
N ARG A 159 6.31 1.08 31.62
CA ARG A 159 5.07 0.44 31.16
C ARG A 159 3.99 1.52 31.16
N GLN A 160 3.62 2.01 29.99
CA GLN A 160 2.35 2.73 29.87
C GLN A 160 1.24 1.76 30.21
N ASN A 161 0.68 1.96 31.42
CA ASN A 161 -0.51 1.27 31.87
C ASN A 161 -1.65 1.58 30.90
N LYS A 162 -2.26 0.50 30.40
CA LYS A 162 -3.57 0.56 29.74
C LYS A 162 -4.57 1.22 30.69
N LEU A 163 -5.17 2.31 30.23
CA LEU A 163 -6.51 2.72 30.61
C LEU A 163 -7.44 2.45 29.44
#